data_5bf296b1c2e6e7fb1ef3a41177e9e000
#
_entry.id   5bf296b1c2e6e7fb1ef3a41177e9e000
#
_cell.length_a   1.000
_cell.length_b   1.000
_cell.length_c   1.000
_cell.angle_alpha   90.00
_cell.angle_beta   90.00
_cell.angle_gamma   90.00
#
_symmetry.space_group_name_H-M   'P 1'
#
loop_
_entity.id
_entity.type
_entity.pdbx_description
1 polymer ?
#
loop_
_entity_poly.entity_id
_entity_poly.type
_entity_poly.pdbx_seq_one_letter_code
_entity_poly.pdbx_strand_id
1 'polypeptide(L)'
;MPLTGYIEGDATATDVDGKASGWVKGAAALNDGKIIPDITIANEDVWGTWPNTGEMRLDYEWDREVTIDSSRVQFTSDDGGLGIPASWELQYWDALANNGAGNFVDIPDATYTVTANSPSAGWATGDAKGWSDGTWNTPVKTTKLRMVITSGSASPAVAEWQVHAIDDSTPEPPEPTPIDKTELKQALADSPKADDASKYTETSWAEYAAVLDSAQQVYKAEDATEAAVVDAATQLKQAARSWCL
;
A
#
# COMPACT_ATOMS: atom_id res chain seq x y z
N MET A 1 15.25 -8.61 -6.70
CA MET A 1 14.47 -9.50 -5.84
C MET A 1 13.63 -8.61 -4.94
N PRO A 2 12.34 -8.87 -4.73
CA PRO A 2 11.57 -8.14 -3.74
C PRO A 2 12.18 -8.38 -2.35
N LEU A 3 12.12 -7.36 -1.49
CA LEU A 3 12.51 -7.49 -0.08
C LEU A 3 11.36 -8.18 0.66
N THR A 4 11.68 -9.24 1.39
CA THR A 4 10.72 -10.00 2.20
C THR A 4 11.29 -10.27 3.59
N GLY A 5 10.42 -10.36 4.59
CA GLY A 5 10.85 -10.48 5.98
C GLY A 5 11.13 -9.12 6.60
N TYR A 6 12.02 -9.05 7.56
CA TYR A 6 12.43 -7.78 8.16
C TYR A 6 13.44 -7.08 7.26
N ILE A 7 13.14 -5.83 6.88
CA ILE A 7 13.83 -5.09 5.82
C ILE A 7 14.47 -3.76 6.28
N GLU A 8 14.43 -3.47 7.57
CA GLU A 8 15.00 -2.24 8.14
C GLU A 8 16.49 -2.06 7.80
N GLY A 9 17.24 -3.16 7.72
CA GLY A 9 18.67 -3.13 7.39
C GLY A 9 19.02 -2.56 6.02
N ASP A 10 18.05 -2.55 5.09
CA ASP A 10 18.17 -1.97 3.75
C ASP A 10 17.69 -0.51 3.67
N ALA A 11 17.17 0.02 4.79
CA ALA A 11 16.65 1.38 4.85
C ALA A 11 17.71 2.39 5.27
N THR A 12 17.61 3.61 4.75
CA THR A 12 18.28 4.77 5.31
C THR A 12 17.44 5.35 6.44
N ALA A 13 17.97 5.34 7.66
CA ALA A 13 17.31 5.88 8.86
C ALA A 13 17.63 7.36 9.07
N THR A 14 16.63 8.17 9.40
CA THR A 14 16.77 9.61 9.60
C THR A 14 16.00 10.08 10.85
N ASP A 15 16.64 10.88 11.70
CA ASP A 15 15.98 11.71 12.72
C ASP A 15 15.54 13.02 12.07
N VAL A 16 14.26 13.09 11.69
CA VAL A 16 13.68 14.20 10.90
C VAL A 16 13.76 15.53 11.65
N ASP A 17 13.54 15.50 12.95
CA ASP A 17 13.49 16.70 13.78
C ASP A 17 14.86 17.08 14.38
N GLY A 18 15.87 16.23 14.18
CA GLY A 18 17.22 16.45 14.74
C GLY A 18 17.21 16.51 16.27
N LYS A 19 16.40 15.69 16.91
CA LYS A 19 16.19 15.72 18.38
C LYS A 19 17.05 14.73 19.15
N ALA A 20 17.77 13.86 18.47
CA ALA A 20 18.69 12.94 19.14
C ALA A 20 19.69 13.69 20.02
N SER A 21 19.89 13.19 21.22
CA SER A 21 20.90 13.70 22.13
C SER A 21 22.30 13.47 21.58
N GLY A 22 23.23 14.39 21.82
CA GLY A 22 24.59 14.27 21.30
C GLY A 22 25.44 13.14 21.90
N TRP A 23 24.92 12.42 22.86
CA TRP A 23 25.58 11.30 23.58
C TRP A 23 24.94 9.95 23.32
N VAL A 24 23.93 9.87 22.43
CA VAL A 24 23.35 8.62 21.94
C VAL A 24 23.85 8.30 20.54
N LYS A 25 23.62 7.08 20.07
CA LYS A 25 23.98 6.68 18.71
C LYS A 25 23.17 7.41 17.61
N GLY A 26 21.98 7.89 17.94
CA GLY A 26 21.10 8.58 17.01
C GLY A 26 20.40 7.62 16.05
N ALA A 27 20.02 8.12 14.87
CA ALA A 27 19.24 7.34 13.90
C ALA A 27 19.91 6.02 13.48
N ALA A 28 21.22 5.91 13.53
CA ALA A 28 21.94 4.67 13.24
C ALA A 28 21.69 3.53 14.25
N ALA A 29 21.02 3.78 15.37
CA ALA A 29 20.61 2.74 16.30
C ALA A 29 19.31 2.04 15.86
N LEU A 30 18.51 2.68 15.00
CA LEU A 30 17.16 2.20 14.66
C LEU A 30 17.16 0.89 13.88
N ASN A 31 18.24 0.61 13.14
CA ASN A 31 18.36 -0.55 12.25
C ASN A 31 19.74 -1.20 12.27
N ASP A 32 20.39 -1.20 13.42
CA ASP A 32 21.73 -1.81 13.58
C ASP A 32 21.69 -3.29 13.97
N GLY A 33 20.48 -3.85 14.14
CA GLY A 33 20.24 -5.23 14.49
C GLY A 33 20.50 -5.55 15.97
N LYS A 34 20.76 -4.57 16.82
CA LYS A 34 20.94 -4.74 18.24
C LYS A 34 19.63 -4.66 18.98
N ILE A 35 19.23 -5.75 19.58
CA ILE A 35 17.94 -5.86 20.28
C ILE A 35 18.13 -6.04 21.79
N ILE A 36 17.14 -5.64 22.58
CA ILE A 36 17.06 -5.96 24.01
C ILE A 36 16.82 -7.47 24.18
N PRO A 37 17.51 -8.20 25.06
CA PRO A 37 18.45 -7.71 26.09
C PRO A 37 19.92 -7.66 25.66
N ASP A 38 20.23 -7.78 24.39
CA ASP A 38 21.62 -7.90 23.90
C ASP A 38 22.37 -6.56 23.96
N ILE A 39 21.63 -5.45 24.16
CA ILE A 39 22.20 -4.14 24.40
C ILE A 39 22.35 -3.90 25.91
N THR A 40 23.48 -3.41 26.35
CA THR A 40 23.56 -2.66 27.59
C THR A 40 22.98 -1.29 27.30
N ILE A 41 22.10 -0.75 28.16
CA ILE A 41 21.54 0.60 28.02
C ILE A 41 22.63 1.63 28.33
N ALA A 42 23.78 1.42 27.77
CA ALA A 42 24.70 2.47 27.49
C ALA A 42 24.09 3.28 26.34
N ASN A 43 23.98 4.54 26.50
CA ASN A 43 23.49 5.55 25.60
C ASN A 43 23.93 5.40 24.13
N GLU A 44 24.95 4.56 23.90
CA GLU A 44 25.61 4.30 22.62
C GLU A 44 24.81 3.37 21.69
N ASP A 45 23.80 2.67 22.20
CA ASP A 45 23.04 1.66 21.46
C ASP A 45 21.59 2.09 21.16
N VAL A 46 21.23 3.35 21.39
CA VAL A 46 19.86 3.82 21.20
C VAL A 46 19.80 5.13 20.44
N TRP A 47 18.67 5.37 19.78
CA TRP A 47 18.21 6.73 19.54
C TRP A 47 17.46 7.22 20.78
N GLY A 48 17.74 8.42 21.23
CA GLY A 48 17.09 9.01 22.40
C GLY A 48 17.16 10.51 22.38
N THR A 49 16.21 11.19 23.00
CA THR A 49 15.98 12.62 22.79
C THR A 49 16.20 13.51 24.00
N TRP A 50 16.70 12.96 25.12
CA TRP A 50 16.89 13.76 26.32
C TRP A 50 17.68 15.05 26.04
N PRO A 51 17.22 16.23 26.49
CA PRO A 51 16.05 16.47 27.37
C PRO A 51 14.76 16.81 26.60
N ASN A 52 14.68 16.53 25.30
CA ASN A 52 13.53 16.90 24.47
C ASN A 52 12.32 15.98 24.70
N THR A 53 11.14 16.57 24.75
CA THR A 53 9.84 15.90 24.84
C THR A 53 8.90 16.45 23.78
N GLY A 54 7.71 15.85 23.62
CA GLY A 54 6.71 16.23 22.63
C GLY A 54 6.66 15.22 21.49
N GLU A 55 6.27 15.69 20.30
CA GLU A 55 6.20 14.89 19.10
C GLU A 55 7.56 14.87 18.38
N MET A 56 7.92 13.69 17.88
CA MET A 56 9.18 13.43 17.19
C MET A 56 8.99 12.47 16.05
N ARG A 57 9.75 12.65 14.99
CA ARG A 57 9.61 11.87 13.75
C ARG A 57 10.91 11.22 13.35
N LEU A 58 10.79 9.95 13.01
CA LEU A 58 11.87 9.11 12.49
C LEU A 58 11.44 8.55 11.14
N ASP A 59 12.29 8.61 10.13
CA ASP A 59 11.99 8.11 8.81
C ASP A 59 12.92 6.94 8.43
N TYR A 60 12.34 5.94 7.74
CA TYR A 60 13.04 5.01 6.88
C TYR A 60 12.77 5.35 5.43
N GLU A 61 13.81 5.26 4.59
CA GLU A 61 13.72 5.40 3.14
C GLU A 61 14.45 4.24 2.47
N TRP A 62 13.76 3.56 1.55
CA TRP A 62 14.31 2.50 0.70
C TRP A 62 14.57 3.04 -0.70
N ASP A 63 15.55 2.46 -1.40
CA ASP A 63 15.90 2.79 -2.79
C ASP A 63 14.86 2.29 -3.82
N ARG A 64 13.83 1.57 -3.35
CA ARG A 64 12.75 0.98 -4.15
C ARG A 64 11.45 0.93 -3.35
N GLU A 65 10.36 0.71 -4.07
CA GLU A 65 9.06 0.44 -3.43
C GLU A 65 9.07 -0.92 -2.73
N VAL A 66 8.54 -0.96 -1.54
CA VAL A 66 8.37 -2.15 -0.70
C VAL A 66 6.91 -2.29 -0.29
N THR A 67 6.44 -3.52 -0.09
CA THR A 67 5.10 -3.80 0.42
C THR A 67 5.22 -4.27 1.85
N ILE A 68 4.76 -3.47 2.80
CA ILE A 68 4.88 -3.70 4.23
C ILE A 68 3.53 -4.10 4.84
N ASP A 69 3.55 -5.01 5.80
CA ASP A 69 2.36 -5.54 6.47
C ASP A 69 2.36 -5.41 7.99
N SER A 70 3.51 -5.15 8.60
CA SER A 70 3.64 -4.96 10.03
C SER A 70 4.96 -4.28 10.41
N SER A 71 5.03 -3.80 11.64
CA SER A 71 6.23 -3.19 12.19
C SER A 71 6.31 -3.45 13.69
N ARG A 72 7.52 -3.43 14.25
CA ARG A 72 7.72 -3.53 15.70
C ARG A 72 8.89 -2.68 16.16
N VAL A 73 8.78 -2.15 17.35
CA VAL A 73 9.76 -1.23 17.93
C VAL A 73 10.12 -1.67 19.35
N GLN A 74 11.39 -1.65 19.67
CA GLN A 74 11.84 -1.75 21.05
C GLN A 74 12.05 -0.35 21.62
N PHE A 75 11.04 0.18 22.34
CA PHE A 75 11.22 1.34 23.18
C PHE A 75 11.96 0.96 24.47
N THR A 76 12.75 1.86 24.99
CA THR A 76 13.53 1.62 26.19
C THR A 76 13.57 2.82 27.12
N SER A 77 13.84 2.57 28.40
CA SER A 77 14.07 3.57 29.43
C SER A 77 15.36 3.23 30.16
N ASP A 78 16.09 4.25 30.58
CA ASP A 78 17.23 4.13 31.50
C ASP A 78 16.86 4.33 32.95
N ASP A 79 15.55 4.42 33.26
CA ASP A 79 14.98 4.85 34.53
C ASP A 79 15.47 6.23 35.01
N GLY A 80 15.96 7.03 34.09
CA GLY A 80 16.50 8.36 34.30
C GLY A 80 15.87 9.39 33.37
N GLY A 81 16.60 9.87 32.39
CA GLY A 81 16.14 10.87 31.43
C GLY A 81 15.44 10.30 30.22
N LEU A 82 15.77 9.08 29.83
CA LEU A 82 15.12 8.37 28.72
C LEU A 82 13.93 7.54 29.21
N GLY A 83 12.86 7.47 28.44
CA GLY A 83 11.64 6.77 28.82
C GLY A 83 10.82 6.23 27.67
N ILE A 84 9.80 5.50 28.06
CA ILE A 84 8.83 4.90 27.16
C ILE A 84 7.89 5.99 26.65
N PRO A 85 7.54 6.03 25.34
CA PRO A 85 6.60 7.00 24.80
C PRO A 85 5.19 6.78 25.34
N ALA A 86 4.36 7.83 25.26
CA ALA A 86 2.93 7.71 25.52
C ALA A 86 2.22 6.99 24.38
N SER A 87 2.62 7.26 23.13
CA SER A 87 2.09 6.63 21.92
C SER A 87 3.09 6.73 20.78
N TRP A 88 2.86 5.94 19.77
CA TRP A 88 3.53 6.01 18.48
C TRP A 88 2.57 5.58 17.39
N GLU A 89 2.82 6.02 16.17
CA GLU A 89 2.05 5.67 14.98
C GLU A 89 2.94 5.69 13.74
N LEU A 90 2.48 5.09 12.66
CA LEU A 90 3.20 5.02 11.39
C LEU A 90 2.42 5.70 10.28
N GLN A 91 3.16 6.41 9.45
CA GLN A 91 2.70 7.01 8.21
C GLN A 91 3.54 6.47 7.05
N TYR A 92 2.91 6.06 5.97
CA TYR A 92 3.62 5.68 4.76
C TYR A 92 3.59 6.81 3.73
N TRP A 93 4.59 6.86 2.87
CA TRP A 93 4.62 7.80 1.76
C TRP A 93 3.70 7.34 0.65
N ASP A 94 2.61 8.06 0.43
CA ASP A 94 1.72 7.88 -0.70
C ASP A 94 2.10 8.87 -1.81
N ALA A 95 2.67 8.37 -2.90
CA ALA A 95 3.10 9.18 -4.03
C ALA A 95 1.92 9.82 -4.80
N LEU A 96 0.71 9.28 -4.68
CA LEU A 96 -0.50 9.80 -5.32
C LEU A 96 -1.22 10.86 -4.46
N ALA A 97 -0.93 10.91 -3.16
CA ALA A 97 -1.50 11.90 -2.28
C ALA A 97 -1.15 13.34 -2.73
N ASN A 98 -1.89 14.33 -2.22
CA ASN A 98 -1.63 15.74 -2.49
C ASN A 98 -1.54 16.05 -4.01
N ASN A 99 -2.51 15.55 -4.79
CA ASN A 99 -2.59 15.70 -6.24
C ASN A 99 -1.35 15.21 -7.01
N GLY A 100 -0.73 14.11 -6.55
CA GLY A 100 0.45 13.49 -7.15
C GLY A 100 1.78 14.13 -6.73
N ALA A 101 1.77 15.06 -5.79
CA ALA A 101 3.00 15.60 -5.20
C ALA A 101 3.59 14.69 -4.11
N GLY A 102 2.80 13.72 -3.66
CA GLY A 102 3.12 12.83 -2.56
C GLY A 102 2.91 13.47 -1.18
N ASN A 103 2.61 12.64 -0.20
CA ASN A 103 2.54 13.04 1.20
C ASN A 103 2.66 11.80 2.09
N PHE A 104 3.07 12.01 3.35
CA PHE A 104 2.89 11.00 4.39
C PHE A 104 1.42 10.94 4.79
N VAL A 105 0.87 9.73 4.85
CA VAL A 105 -0.51 9.45 5.25
C VAL A 105 -0.52 8.32 6.28
N ASP A 106 -1.48 8.36 7.18
CA ASP A 106 -1.61 7.34 8.22
C ASP A 106 -1.90 5.97 7.60
N ILE A 107 -1.33 4.90 8.17
CA ILE A 107 -1.65 3.54 7.74
C ILE A 107 -3.10 3.24 8.16
N PRO A 108 -4.00 2.89 7.22
CA PRO A 108 -5.40 2.60 7.54
C PRO A 108 -5.55 1.41 8.50
N ASP A 109 -6.47 1.52 9.44
CA ASP A 109 -6.82 0.45 10.40
C ASP A 109 -5.65 -0.06 11.24
N ALA A 110 -4.58 0.71 11.36
CA ALA A 110 -3.42 0.35 12.16
C ALA A 110 -3.73 0.44 13.66
N THR A 111 -3.17 -0.52 14.38
CA THR A 111 -3.19 -0.55 15.85
C THR A 111 -1.78 -0.65 16.38
N TYR A 112 -1.51 0.04 17.48
CA TYR A 112 -0.18 0.15 18.06
C TYR A 112 -0.21 -0.23 19.54
N THR A 113 0.75 -1.06 19.97
CA THR A 113 0.96 -1.37 21.37
C THR A 113 2.18 -0.62 21.90
N VAL A 114 2.27 -0.42 23.21
CA VAL A 114 3.46 0.11 23.87
C VAL A 114 3.87 -0.83 24.98
N THR A 115 5.07 -1.41 24.85
CA THR A 115 5.66 -2.31 25.84
C THR A 115 6.78 -1.60 26.58
N ALA A 116 6.75 -1.63 27.90
CA ALA A 116 7.76 -1.01 28.74
C ALA A 116 8.98 -1.93 28.88
N ASN A 117 10.15 -1.38 28.59
CA ASN A 117 11.45 -1.99 28.86
C ASN A 117 12.29 -1.01 29.69
N SER A 118 12.71 -1.40 30.86
CA SER A 118 13.58 -0.59 31.72
C SER A 118 14.34 -1.45 32.70
N PRO A 119 15.41 -0.96 33.35
CA PRO A 119 16.09 -1.63 34.39
C PRO A 119 15.18 -2.03 35.58
N SER A 120 14.25 -1.15 35.96
CA SER A 120 13.33 -1.40 37.07
C SER A 120 12.15 -2.29 36.71
N ALA A 121 11.60 -2.19 35.50
CA ALA A 121 10.52 -3.04 35.03
C ALA A 121 11.00 -4.45 34.62
N GLY A 122 12.30 -4.60 34.43
CA GLY A 122 12.90 -5.78 33.81
C GLY A 122 12.81 -5.74 32.29
N TRP A 123 13.63 -6.57 31.66
CA TRP A 123 13.61 -6.74 30.21
C TRP A 123 12.68 -7.89 29.85
N ALA A 124 11.79 -7.68 28.90
CA ALA A 124 11.03 -8.78 28.36
C ALA A 124 11.98 -9.80 27.72
N THR A 125 11.74 -11.07 27.98
CA THR A 125 12.57 -12.19 27.50
C THR A 125 11.77 -13.12 26.58
N GLY A 126 12.46 -13.97 25.87
CA GLY A 126 11.86 -14.89 24.91
C GLY A 126 11.35 -14.19 23.63
N ASP A 127 10.33 -14.75 22.99
CA ASP A 127 9.82 -14.27 21.71
C ASP A 127 9.19 -12.87 21.81
N ALA A 128 8.68 -12.49 22.96
CA ALA A 128 8.09 -11.16 23.20
C ALA A 128 9.13 -10.03 23.20
N LYS A 129 10.37 -10.29 23.64
CA LYS A 129 11.55 -9.38 23.67
C LYS A 129 11.24 -7.89 23.85
N GLY A 130 10.12 -7.55 24.53
CA GLY A 130 9.70 -6.18 24.76
C GLY A 130 9.33 -5.40 23.51
N TRP A 131 8.86 -6.05 22.49
CA TRP A 131 8.38 -5.38 21.28
C TRP A 131 7.07 -4.65 21.50
N SER A 132 6.99 -3.47 20.95
CA SER A 132 5.78 -2.69 20.75
C SER A 132 5.38 -2.88 19.30
N ASP A 133 4.22 -3.49 19.07
CA ASP A 133 3.81 -3.91 17.72
C ASP A 133 2.89 -2.89 17.08
N GLY A 134 3.10 -2.65 15.78
CA GLY A 134 2.20 -1.96 14.87
C GLY A 134 1.67 -2.95 13.85
N THR A 135 0.35 -3.13 13.80
CA THR A 135 -0.32 -4.10 12.94
C THR A 135 -1.48 -3.46 12.20
N TRP A 136 -1.71 -3.89 10.96
CA TRP A 136 -2.82 -3.45 10.11
C TRP A 136 -3.25 -4.57 9.17
N ASN A 137 -4.45 -4.44 8.55
CA ASN A 137 -5.04 -5.53 7.79
C ASN A 137 -4.60 -5.57 6.32
N THR A 138 -4.41 -4.41 5.70
CA THR A 138 -4.10 -4.31 4.28
C THR A 138 -2.67 -3.83 4.10
N PRO A 139 -1.78 -4.64 3.52
CA PRO A 139 -0.41 -4.21 3.25
C PRO A 139 -0.36 -2.91 2.45
N VAL A 140 0.61 -2.06 2.73
CA VAL A 140 0.79 -0.79 2.03
C VAL A 140 2.09 -0.79 1.23
N LYS A 141 2.03 -0.18 0.03
CA LYS A 141 3.20 0.01 -0.85
C LYS A 141 3.79 1.39 -0.61
N THR A 142 5.09 1.45 -0.41
CA THR A 142 5.76 2.72 -0.13
C THR A 142 7.26 2.66 -0.41
N THR A 143 7.87 3.82 -0.59
CA THR A 143 9.33 3.99 -0.58
C THR A 143 9.83 4.58 0.74
N LYS A 144 8.91 5.11 1.59
CA LYS A 144 9.29 5.73 2.86
C LYS A 144 8.25 5.44 3.94
N LEU A 145 8.74 5.20 5.14
CA LEU A 145 7.92 4.99 6.33
C LEU A 145 8.34 5.98 7.40
N ARG A 146 7.38 6.66 8.00
CA ARG A 146 7.58 7.58 9.12
C ARG A 146 7.00 7.02 10.39
N MET A 147 7.78 7.04 11.45
CA MET A 147 7.29 6.85 12.80
C MET A 147 7.09 8.22 13.45
N VAL A 148 5.91 8.46 13.97
CA VAL A 148 5.58 9.63 14.80
C VAL A 148 5.49 9.14 16.25
N ILE A 149 6.33 9.68 17.11
CA ILE A 149 6.42 9.30 18.53
C ILE A 149 5.93 10.48 19.37
N THR A 150 4.99 10.25 20.27
CA THR A 150 4.60 11.22 21.30
C THR A 150 5.23 10.82 22.64
N SER A 151 6.04 11.70 23.21
CA SER A 151 6.70 11.42 24.49
C SER A 151 5.69 11.22 25.62
N GLY A 152 6.06 10.41 26.58
CA GLY A 152 5.39 10.31 27.87
C GLY A 152 5.88 11.39 28.85
N SER A 153 6.16 10.97 30.08
CA SER A 153 6.72 11.85 31.13
C SER A 153 8.24 12.09 30.99
N ALA A 154 8.90 11.28 30.15
CA ALA A 154 10.33 11.34 29.89
C ALA A 154 10.60 11.43 28.38
N SER A 155 11.84 11.68 27.99
CA SER A 155 12.28 11.74 26.61
C SER A 155 12.27 10.35 25.99
N PRO A 156 11.63 10.11 24.84
CA PRO A 156 11.57 8.78 24.25
C PRO A 156 12.92 8.28 23.79
N ALA A 157 13.06 6.93 23.83
CA ALA A 157 14.22 6.23 23.32
C ALA A 157 13.81 4.95 22.59
N VAL A 158 14.49 4.68 21.47
CA VAL A 158 14.31 3.49 20.62
C VAL A 158 15.63 2.74 20.55
N ALA A 159 15.59 1.44 20.84
CA ALA A 159 16.73 0.55 20.68
C ALA A 159 16.79 -0.03 19.27
N GLU A 160 15.66 -0.48 18.74
CA GLU A 160 15.55 -1.06 17.39
C GLU A 160 14.16 -0.81 16.82
N TRP A 161 14.06 -0.56 15.52
CA TRP A 161 12.81 -0.44 14.79
C TRP A 161 12.81 -1.38 13.58
N GLN A 162 11.98 -2.39 13.61
CA GLN A 162 11.88 -3.40 12.56
C GLN A 162 10.61 -3.23 11.74
N VAL A 163 10.75 -3.44 10.43
CA VAL A 163 9.65 -3.35 9.45
C VAL A 163 9.59 -4.65 8.67
N HIS A 164 8.42 -5.29 8.70
CA HIS A 164 8.20 -6.53 7.96
C HIS A 164 7.60 -6.24 6.60
N ALA A 165 8.20 -6.80 5.56
CA ALA A 165 7.71 -6.74 4.18
C ALA A 165 7.32 -8.12 3.67
N ILE A 166 6.34 -8.11 2.79
CA ILE A 166 5.90 -9.29 2.06
C ILE A 166 6.30 -9.19 0.59
N ASP A 167 6.53 -10.35 -0.02
CA ASP A 167 6.63 -10.43 -1.47
C ASP A 167 5.22 -10.34 -2.06
N ASP A 168 4.85 -9.17 -2.58
CA ASP A 168 3.63 -9.02 -3.35
C ASP A 168 3.84 -9.30 -4.85
N SER A 169 4.98 -9.88 -5.22
CA SER A 169 5.20 -10.39 -6.57
C SER A 169 4.31 -11.61 -6.91
N THR A 170 3.17 -11.75 -6.21
CA THR A 170 2.03 -12.46 -6.79
C THR A 170 1.79 -11.77 -8.12
N PRO A 171 1.85 -12.48 -9.28
CA PRO A 171 1.59 -11.83 -10.55
C PRO A 171 0.29 -11.07 -10.41
N GLU A 172 0.34 -9.77 -10.57
CA GLU A 172 -0.88 -8.97 -10.75
C GLU A 172 -1.73 -9.75 -11.74
N PRO A 173 -3.01 -10.07 -11.44
CA PRO A 173 -3.86 -10.78 -12.37
C PRO A 173 -3.66 -10.08 -13.71
N PRO A 174 -3.29 -10.78 -14.79
CA PRO A 174 -2.92 -10.13 -16.04
C PRO A 174 -3.99 -9.07 -16.30
N GLU A 175 -3.55 -7.82 -16.53
CA GLU A 175 -4.48 -6.75 -16.89
C GLU A 175 -5.43 -7.33 -17.91
N PRO A 176 -6.76 -7.21 -17.73
CA PRO A 176 -7.72 -7.83 -18.63
C PRO A 176 -7.32 -7.42 -20.05
N THR A 177 -6.86 -8.39 -20.80
CA THR A 177 -6.39 -8.17 -22.18
C THR A 177 -7.52 -7.43 -22.88
N PRO A 178 -7.30 -6.25 -23.48
CA PRO A 178 -8.38 -5.52 -24.14
C PRO A 178 -9.09 -6.46 -25.09
N ILE A 179 -10.38 -6.70 -24.84
CA ILE A 179 -11.16 -7.64 -25.64
C ILE A 179 -11.18 -7.13 -27.08
N ASP A 180 -10.77 -7.99 -27.99
CA ASP A 180 -10.75 -7.65 -29.42
C ASP A 180 -12.18 -7.49 -29.94
N LYS A 181 -12.59 -6.26 -30.18
CA LYS A 181 -13.88 -5.89 -30.72
C LYS A 181 -13.83 -5.64 -32.24
N THR A 182 -12.76 -6.05 -32.93
CA THR A 182 -12.55 -5.79 -34.35
C THR A 182 -13.66 -6.39 -35.22
N GLU A 183 -14.06 -7.63 -34.95
CA GLU A 183 -15.16 -8.29 -35.69
C GLU A 183 -16.50 -7.61 -35.45
N LEU A 184 -16.80 -7.22 -34.24
CA LEU A 184 -18.03 -6.49 -33.90
C LEU A 184 -18.04 -5.11 -34.55
N LYS A 185 -16.91 -4.41 -34.54
CA LYS A 185 -16.74 -3.11 -35.22
C LYS A 185 -16.99 -3.25 -36.71
N GLN A 186 -16.47 -4.29 -37.35
CA GLN A 186 -16.69 -4.53 -38.78
C GLN A 186 -18.17 -4.87 -39.06
N ALA A 187 -18.80 -5.72 -38.25
CA ALA A 187 -20.20 -6.06 -38.37
C ALA A 187 -21.11 -4.82 -38.25
N LEU A 188 -20.80 -3.91 -37.32
CA LEU A 188 -21.51 -2.62 -37.21
C LEU A 188 -21.27 -1.70 -38.38
N ALA A 189 -20.08 -1.70 -38.97
CA ALA A 189 -19.78 -0.87 -40.15
C ALA A 189 -20.51 -1.36 -41.43
N ASP A 190 -20.64 -2.69 -41.56
CA ASP A 190 -21.30 -3.35 -42.68
C ASP A 190 -22.83 -3.44 -42.52
N SER A 191 -23.36 -2.98 -41.42
CA SER A 191 -24.77 -3.01 -41.07
C SER A 191 -25.58 -2.07 -41.94
N PRO A 192 -26.81 -2.47 -42.40
CA PRO A 192 -27.78 -1.61 -43.02
C PRO A 192 -28.04 -0.35 -42.21
N LYS A 193 -28.10 0.79 -42.87
CA LYS A 193 -28.32 2.11 -42.24
C LYS A 193 -29.79 2.50 -42.29
N ALA A 194 -30.16 3.52 -41.55
CA ALA A 194 -31.53 4.01 -41.47
C ALA A 194 -32.13 4.34 -42.89
N ASP A 195 -31.30 4.79 -43.80
CA ASP A 195 -31.70 5.09 -45.20
C ASP A 195 -32.10 3.81 -45.99
N ASP A 196 -31.69 2.64 -45.49
CA ASP A 196 -32.04 1.36 -46.09
C ASP A 196 -33.40 0.81 -45.59
N ALA A 197 -34.03 1.46 -44.62
CA ALA A 197 -35.26 0.99 -43.97
C ALA A 197 -36.38 0.72 -44.99
N SER A 198 -36.44 1.47 -46.08
CA SER A 198 -37.43 1.29 -47.17
C SER A 198 -37.29 -0.02 -47.95
N LYS A 199 -36.17 -0.75 -47.75
CA LYS A 199 -35.92 -2.08 -48.38
C LYS A 199 -36.46 -3.23 -47.51
N TYR A 200 -37.04 -2.93 -46.35
CA TYR A 200 -37.51 -3.91 -45.37
C TYR A 200 -38.99 -3.67 -45.06
N THR A 201 -39.67 -4.68 -44.51
CA THR A 201 -40.97 -4.48 -43.88
C THR A 201 -40.81 -3.76 -42.56
N GLU A 202 -41.86 -3.06 -42.09
CA GLU A 202 -41.83 -2.32 -40.83
C GLU A 202 -41.43 -3.26 -39.65
N THR A 203 -41.99 -4.48 -39.64
CA THR A 203 -41.70 -5.49 -38.59
C THR A 203 -40.24 -5.94 -38.68
N SER A 204 -39.77 -6.32 -39.84
CA SER A 204 -38.38 -6.79 -40.02
C SER A 204 -37.34 -5.71 -39.71
N TRP A 205 -37.64 -4.45 -40.07
CA TRP A 205 -36.74 -3.35 -39.69
C TRP A 205 -36.68 -3.12 -38.19
N ALA A 206 -37.82 -3.20 -37.47
CA ALA A 206 -37.86 -3.04 -36.01
C ALA A 206 -37.04 -4.12 -35.26
N GLU A 207 -37.17 -5.37 -35.71
CA GLU A 207 -36.41 -6.47 -35.14
C GLU A 207 -34.91 -6.32 -35.39
N TYR A 208 -34.53 -5.96 -36.61
CA TYR A 208 -33.13 -5.67 -36.96
C TYR A 208 -32.56 -4.51 -36.14
N ALA A 209 -33.32 -3.41 -36.00
CA ALA A 209 -32.90 -2.24 -35.23
C ALA A 209 -32.63 -2.57 -33.77
N ALA A 210 -33.42 -3.48 -33.17
CA ALA A 210 -33.19 -3.95 -31.82
C ALA A 210 -31.88 -4.72 -31.65
N VAL A 211 -31.53 -5.58 -32.64
CA VAL A 211 -30.26 -6.30 -32.64
C VAL A 211 -29.08 -5.35 -32.85
N LEU A 212 -29.24 -4.36 -33.72
CA LEU A 212 -28.22 -3.34 -33.95
C LEU A 212 -27.95 -2.50 -32.71
N ASP A 213 -28.99 -2.08 -32.02
CA ASP A 213 -28.86 -1.31 -30.76
C ASP A 213 -28.13 -2.13 -29.68
N SER A 214 -28.50 -3.41 -29.49
CA SER A 214 -27.83 -4.32 -28.58
C SER A 214 -26.35 -4.49 -28.91
N ALA A 215 -26.01 -4.64 -30.19
CA ALA A 215 -24.62 -4.76 -30.64
C ALA A 215 -23.81 -3.49 -30.38
N GLN A 216 -24.43 -2.32 -30.56
CA GLN A 216 -23.80 -1.04 -30.25
C GLN A 216 -23.55 -0.85 -28.75
N GLN A 217 -24.44 -1.32 -27.90
CA GLN A 217 -24.28 -1.28 -26.45
C GLN A 217 -23.09 -2.16 -26.03
N VAL A 218 -22.98 -3.41 -26.53
CA VAL A 218 -21.85 -4.29 -26.28
C VAL A 218 -20.53 -3.68 -26.77
N TYR A 219 -20.54 -3.04 -27.93
CA TYR A 219 -19.34 -2.38 -28.46
C TYR A 219 -18.84 -1.24 -27.56
N LYS A 220 -19.75 -0.48 -26.96
CA LYS A 220 -19.44 0.67 -26.08
C LYS A 220 -19.09 0.25 -24.65
N ALA A 221 -19.56 -0.93 -24.19
CA ALA A 221 -19.31 -1.39 -22.82
C ALA A 221 -17.82 -1.71 -22.62
N GLU A 222 -17.21 -1.09 -21.63
CA GLU A 222 -15.78 -1.32 -21.29
C GLU A 222 -15.56 -2.69 -20.64
N ASP A 223 -16.58 -3.22 -19.98
CA ASP A 223 -16.61 -4.49 -19.28
C ASP A 223 -17.23 -5.65 -20.10
N ALA A 224 -17.43 -5.46 -21.40
CA ALA A 224 -17.98 -6.50 -22.27
C ALA A 224 -17.08 -7.76 -22.23
N THR A 225 -17.69 -8.94 -22.10
CA THR A 225 -16.93 -10.21 -22.18
C THR A 225 -16.66 -10.59 -23.63
N GLU A 226 -15.62 -11.37 -23.89
CA GLU A 226 -15.30 -11.91 -25.21
C GLU A 226 -16.50 -12.64 -25.83
N ALA A 227 -17.20 -13.46 -25.04
CA ALA A 227 -18.40 -14.15 -25.47
C ALA A 227 -19.49 -13.20 -25.90
N ALA A 228 -19.75 -12.12 -25.16
CA ALA A 228 -20.75 -11.12 -25.50
C ALA A 228 -20.40 -10.38 -26.81
N VAL A 229 -19.14 -10.10 -27.06
CA VAL A 229 -18.65 -9.44 -28.29
C VAL A 229 -18.82 -10.35 -29.50
N VAL A 230 -18.46 -11.64 -29.38
CA VAL A 230 -18.60 -12.64 -30.45
C VAL A 230 -20.08 -12.90 -30.76
N ASP A 231 -20.91 -13.04 -29.72
CA ASP A 231 -22.36 -13.24 -29.88
C ASP A 231 -23.02 -12.05 -30.55
N ALA A 232 -22.70 -10.83 -30.13
CA ALA A 232 -23.25 -9.62 -30.71
C ALA A 232 -22.87 -9.48 -32.19
N ALA A 233 -21.61 -9.75 -32.56
CA ALA A 233 -21.15 -9.74 -33.93
C ALA A 233 -21.87 -10.79 -34.80
N THR A 234 -22.06 -11.99 -34.24
CA THR A 234 -22.72 -13.11 -34.93
C THR A 234 -24.20 -12.84 -35.15
N GLN A 235 -24.92 -12.37 -34.12
CA GLN A 235 -26.34 -12.03 -34.19
C GLN A 235 -26.59 -10.91 -35.18
N LEU A 236 -25.73 -9.86 -35.20
CA LEU A 236 -25.85 -8.77 -36.11
C LEU A 236 -25.64 -9.21 -37.58
N LYS A 237 -24.60 -10.04 -37.85
CA LYS A 237 -24.36 -10.62 -39.18
C LYS A 237 -25.52 -11.51 -39.65
N GLN A 238 -26.12 -12.29 -38.72
CA GLN A 238 -27.30 -13.15 -39.04
C GLN A 238 -28.53 -12.31 -39.34
N ALA A 239 -28.83 -11.33 -38.48
CA ALA A 239 -29.95 -10.43 -38.68
C ALA A 239 -29.83 -9.72 -40.04
N ALA A 240 -28.66 -9.18 -40.41
CA ALA A 240 -28.42 -8.52 -41.69
C ALA A 240 -28.66 -9.44 -42.90
N ARG A 241 -28.44 -10.74 -42.80
CA ARG A 241 -28.64 -11.73 -43.88
C ARG A 241 -30.07 -12.24 -43.96
N SER A 242 -30.78 -12.36 -42.87
CA SER A 242 -32.13 -12.95 -42.79
C SER A 242 -33.21 -12.03 -43.34
N TRP A 243 -32.92 -10.75 -43.48
CA TRP A 243 -33.88 -9.71 -43.78
C TRP A 243 -33.77 -9.18 -45.25
N CYS A 244 -32.79 -9.63 -46.05
CA CYS A 244 -32.81 -9.38 -47.49
C CYS A 244 -33.96 -10.15 -48.16
N LEU A 245 -34.91 -9.44 -48.75
CA LEU A 245 -35.97 -10.00 -49.60
C LEU A 245 -35.38 -10.68 -50.85
#